data_142f79ee8e933d2d7ae7adffa61f930e
#
_entry.id   142f79ee8e933d2d7ae7adffa61f930e
#
_cell.length_a   1.000
_cell.length_b   1.000
_cell.length_c   1.000
_cell.angle_alpha   90.00
_cell.angle_beta   90.00
_cell.angle_gamma   90.00
#
_symmetry.space_group_name_H-M   'P 1'
#
loop_
_entity.id
_entity.type
_entity.pdbx_description
1 polymer ?
#
loop_
_entity_poly.entity_id
_entity_poly.type
_entity_poly.pdbx_seq_one_letter_code
_entity_poly.pdbx_strand_id
1 'polypeptide(L)'
;HGVTEQVWGVDLVRWMIELAAGDLAPLSELAKGLKPSGHAIQARLYAEDPGRDFQPSPGLLTAVDFPKADGKALRIDTWVEAGCEIPPYFDPMIAKVITWAATRDQASAALSQALADSVLYGVESNRDYLRQILVDAPFASGEPWTRCLEGLVYQATTFEVLSAGTQTTVQDFPGRLGYWAVGVPPSGPMDDRALRLGNRLLGNEEGAAGLEITMSGPLLRFNT
;
A
#
# COMPACT_ATOMS: atom_id res chain seq x y z
N HIS A 1 11.29 14.73 5.61
CA HIS A 1 10.83 16.16 5.70
C HIS A 1 9.48 16.39 4.99
N GLY A 2 8.94 15.41 4.27
CA GLY A 2 7.74 15.58 3.46
C GLY A 2 6.51 16.11 4.22
N VAL A 3 6.29 15.68 5.46
CA VAL A 3 5.21 16.21 6.32
C VAL A 3 5.39 17.70 6.61
N THR A 4 6.62 18.11 6.95
CA THR A 4 6.94 19.52 7.19
C THR A 4 6.74 20.35 5.93
N GLU A 5 7.21 19.84 4.80
CA GLU A 5 7.07 20.50 3.49
C GLU A 5 5.60 20.74 3.13
N GLN A 6 4.74 19.73 3.33
CA GLN A 6 3.32 19.83 3.04
C GLN A 6 2.57 20.80 3.96
N VAL A 7 2.91 20.81 5.25
CA VAL A 7 2.24 21.68 6.24
C VAL A 7 2.69 23.12 6.13
N TRP A 8 3.98 23.37 5.83
CA TRP A 8 4.56 24.70 5.79
C TRP A 8 4.68 25.30 4.39
N GLY A 9 4.44 24.50 3.33
CA GLY A 9 4.54 24.95 1.94
C GLY A 9 5.96 25.32 1.53
N VAL A 10 6.96 24.61 2.05
CA VAL A 10 8.39 24.83 1.78
C VAL A 10 9.01 23.60 1.12
N ASP A 11 10.10 23.79 0.40
CA ASP A 11 10.94 22.73 -0.13
C ASP A 11 12.29 22.75 0.62
N LEU A 12 12.41 21.88 1.63
CA LEU A 12 13.60 21.83 2.47
C LEU A 12 14.81 21.27 1.72
N VAL A 13 14.60 20.37 0.76
CA VAL A 13 15.69 19.81 -0.04
C VAL A 13 16.28 20.90 -0.95
N ARG A 14 15.43 21.69 -1.58
CA ARG A 14 15.85 22.86 -2.36
C ARG A 14 16.64 23.85 -1.48
N TRP A 15 16.15 24.16 -0.29
CA TRP A 15 16.88 25.05 0.64
C TRP A 15 18.24 24.50 1.03
N MET A 16 18.39 23.18 1.21
CA MET A 16 19.67 22.54 1.48
C MET A 16 20.66 22.71 0.30
N ILE A 17 20.17 22.57 -0.93
CA ILE A 17 20.99 22.76 -2.14
C ILE A 17 21.38 24.21 -2.29
N GLU A 18 20.45 25.15 -2.14
CA GLU A 18 20.72 26.60 -2.22
C GLU A 18 21.67 27.05 -1.10
N LEU A 19 21.57 26.48 0.10
CA LEU A 19 22.49 26.72 1.20
C LEU A 19 23.91 26.25 0.84
N ALA A 20 24.04 25.07 0.30
CA ALA A 20 25.34 24.53 -0.12
C ALA A 20 25.97 25.32 -1.27
N ALA A 21 25.15 25.87 -2.16
CA ALA A 21 25.60 26.75 -3.25
C ALA A 21 25.95 28.18 -2.78
N GLY A 22 25.54 28.57 -1.58
CA GLY A 22 25.70 29.93 -1.06
C GLY A 22 24.64 30.92 -1.54
N ASP A 23 23.57 30.40 -2.17
CA ASP A 23 22.52 31.22 -2.82
C ASP A 23 21.25 31.33 -1.94
N LEU A 24 21.20 30.64 -0.77
CA LEU A 24 20.05 30.69 0.10
C LEU A 24 19.90 32.05 0.77
N ALA A 25 18.73 32.64 0.65
CA ALA A 25 18.41 33.85 1.44
C ALA A 25 18.48 33.55 2.95
N PRO A 26 18.73 34.57 3.81
CA PRO A 26 18.79 34.36 5.25
C PRO A 26 17.52 33.66 5.77
N LEU A 27 17.68 32.67 6.64
CA LEU A 27 16.54 31.90 7.22
C LEU A 27 15.51 32.79 7.90
N SER A 28 15.94 33.92 8.49
CA SER A 28 15.06 34.92 9.09
C SER A 28 14.12 35.56 8.05
N GLU A 29 14.55 35.68 6.80
CA GLU A 29 13.70 36.18 5.71
C GLU A 29 12.78 35.09 5.18
N LEU A 30 13.30 33.89 4.95
CA LEU A 30 12.55 32.75 4.45
C LEU A 30 11.44 32.30 5.42
N ALA A 31 11.72 32.35 6.73
CA ALA A 31 10.75 32.01 7.77
C ALA A 31 9.68 33.11 7.99
N LYS A 32 9.90 34.30 7.45
CA LYS A 32 9.01 35.45 7.66
C LYS A 32 7.67 35.22 6.95
N GLY A 33 6.62 35.13 7.74
CA GLY A 33 5.26 34.93 7.23
C GLY A 33 4.88 33.46 6.96
N LEU A 34 5.76 32.50 7.19
CA LEU A 34 5.39 31.09 7.14
C LEU A 34 4.36 30.77 8.25
N LYS A 35 3.29 30.13 7.86
CA LYS A 35 2.28 29.61 8.80
C LYS A 35 1.94 28.18 8.45
N PRO A 36 1.84 27.29 9.46
CA PRO A 36 1.40 25.91 9.20
C PRO A 36 -0.05 25.93 8.70
N SER A 37 -0.36 25.06 7.77
CA SER A 37 -1.68 24.90 7.20
C SER A 37 -2.06 23.44 7.11
N GLY A 38 -3.21 23.08 7.66
CA GLY A 38 -3.73 21.72 7.63
C GLY A 38 -2.88 20.71 8.41
N HIS A 39 -3.05 19.45 8.05
CA HIS A 39 -2.41 18.31 8.67
C HIS A 39 -1.84 17.39 7.59
N ALA A 40 -0.65 16.87 7.81
CA ALA A 40 -0.06 15.89 6.91
C ALA A 40 0.39 14.65 7.68
N ILE A 41 0.25 13.49 7.04
CA ILE A 41 0.69 12.20 7.57
C ILE A 41 1.52 11.50 6.49
N GLN A 42 2.65 10.91 6.90
CA GLN A 42 3.52 10.15 6.03
C GLN A 42 3.56 8.69 6.47
N ALA A 43 3.32 7.79 5.54
CA ALA A 43 3.62 6.38 5.66
C ALA A 43 4.90 6.04 4.89
N ARG A 44 5.74 5.19 5.47
CA ARG A 44 6.88 4.57 4.79
C ARG A 44 6.50 3.15 4.42
N LEU A 45 6.36 2.92 3.13
CA LEU A 45 6.01 1.62 2.57
C LEU A 45 7.27 0.82 2.32
N TYR A 46 7.37 -0.33 2.98
CA TYR A 46 8.51 -1.22 2.96
C TYR A 46 8.15 -2.59 2.40
N ALA A 47 9.09 -3.22 1.70
CA ALA A 47 9.02 -4.65 1.35
C ALA A 47 9.41 -5.49 2.57
N GLU A 48 8.49 -5.58 3.53
CA GLU A 48 8.62 -6.30 4.80
C GLU A 48 7.34 -7.09 5.08
N ASP A 49 7.48 -8.24 5.70
CA ASP A 49 6.36 -9.09 6.09
C ASP A 49 5.99 -8.88 7.57
N PRO A 50 4.94 -8.12 7.89
CA PRO A 50 4.49 -7.91 9.28
C PRO A 50 4.04 -9.22 9.96
N GLY A 51 3.64 -10.23 9.19
CA GLY A 51 3.25 -11.54 9.70
C GLY A 51 4.44 -12.39 10.13
N ARG A 52 5.67 -11.97 9.78
CA ARG A 52 6.93 -12.63 10.10
C ARG A 52 7.92 -11.67 10.77
N ASP A 53 7.43 -10.95 11.76
CA ASP A 53 8.24 -10.02 12.55
C ASP A 53 9.02 -9.01 11.69
N PHE A 54 8.34 -8.47 10.65
CA PHE A 54 8.88 -7.47 9.73
C PHE A 54 10.16 -7.91 9.00
N GLN A 55 10.30 -9.22 8.74
CA GLN A 55 11.41 -9.70 7.92
C GLN A 55 11.36 -9.06 6.53
N PRO A 56 12.51 -8.63 5.97
CA PRO A 56 12.57 -8.15 4.60
C PRO A 56 12.04 -9.19 3.62
N SER A 57 11.26 -8.74 2.66
CA SER A 57 10.70 -9.56 1.58
C SER A 57 11.34 -9.16 0.24
N PRO A 58 12.55 -9.65 -0.06
CA PRO A 58 13.20 -9.38 -1.33
C PRO A 58 12.50 -10.11 -2.47
N GLY A 59 12.54 -9.56 -3.67
CA GLY A 59 11.94 -10.20 -4.84
C GLY A 59 11.68 -9.24 -5.98
N LEU A 60 11.16 -9.80 -7.08
CA LEU A 60 10.79 -9.05 -8.26
C LEU A 60 9.38 -8.47 -8.11
N LEU A 61 9.24 -7.16 -8.26
CA LEU A 61 7.94 -6.50 -8.33
C LEU A 61 7.29 -6.79 -9.68
N THR A 62 6.25 -7.62 -9.67
CA THR A 62 5.53 -8.04 -10.88
C THR A 62 4.45 -7.05 -11.31
N ALA A 63 3.91 -6.27 -10.36
CA ALA A 63 3.04 -5.14 -10.64
C ALA A 63 3.28 -4.04 -9.61
N VAL A 64 3.29 -2.80 -10.08
CA VAL A 64 3.37 -1.59 -9.27
C VAL A 64 2.40 -0.58 -9.87
N ASP A 65 1.39 -0.21 -9.09
CA ASP A 65 0.47 0.87 -9.46
C ASP A 65 0.13 1.68 -8.21
N PHE A 66 0.33 2.97 -8.30
CA PHE A 66 0.01 3.91 -7.23
C PHE A 66 -1.10 4.85 -7.68
N PRO A 67 -1.98 5.28 -6.78
CA PRO A 67 -2.97 6.28 -7.10
C PRO A 67 -2.32 7.56 -7.61
N LYS A 68 -3.02 8.26 -8.51
CA LYS A 68 -2.49 9.48 -9.12
C LYS A 68 -2.26 10.57 -8.07
N ALA A 69 -1.00 10.92 -7.87
CA ALA A 69 -0.58 11.99 -6.98
C ALA A 69 -0.75 13.37 -7.64
N ASP A 70 -1.19 14.36 -6.86
CA ASP A 70 -1.31 15.77 -7.28
C ASP A 70 -0.20 16.65 -6.71
N GLY A 71 0.69 16.07 -5.89
CA GLY A 71 1.79 16.73 -5.22
C GLY A 71 1.40 17.57 -4.01
N LYS A 72 0.10 17.77 -3.76
CA LYS A 72 -0.43 18.55 -2.63
C LYS A 72 -1.26 17.70 -1.67
N ALA A 73 -2.43 17.24 -2.08
CA ALA A 73 -3.28 16.40 -1.23
C ALA A 73 -2.70 14.99 -1.09
N LEU A 74 -2.10 14.48 -2.16
CA LEU A 74 -1.38 13.22 -2.19
C LEU A 74 -0.03 13.41 -2.87
N ARG A 75 1.05 13.04 -2.19
CA ARG A 75 2.41 12.95 -2.71
C ARG A 75 2.95 11.54 -2.50
N ILE A 76 3.54 10.98 -3.54
CA ILE A 76 4.16 9.65 -3.49
C ILE A 76 5.58 9.78 -4.02
N ASP A 77 6.54 9.58 -3.12
CA ASP A 77 7.96 9.56 -3.46
C ASP A 77 8.39 8.09 -3.57
N THR A 78 8.61 7.61 -4.77
CA THR A 78 8.98 6.22 -5.04
C THR A 78 10.08 6.14 -6.10
N TRP A 79 10.82 5.03 -6.06
CA TRP A 79 11.85 4.70 -7.05
C TRP A 79 11.50 3.42 -7.81
N VAL A 80 10.44 2.69 -7.40
CA VAL A 80 10.10 1.39 -7.97
C VAL A 80 9.08 1.50 -9.09
N GLU A 81 9.18 0.58 -10.02
CA GLU A 81 8.22 0.31 -11.09
C GLU A 81 8.09 -1.20 -11.29
N ALA A 82 7.12 -1.65 -12.07
CA ALA A 82 7.00 -3.06 -12.41
C ALA A 82 8.28 -3.54 -13.11
N GLY A 83 8.81 -4.68 -12.66
CA GLY A 83 10.10 -5.22 -13.11
C GLY A 83 11.30 -4.83 -12.25
N CYS A 84 11.16 -3.93 -11.27
CA CYS A 84 12.22 -3.67 -10.30
C CYS A 84 12.40 -4.86 -9.35
N GLU A 85 13.65 -5.16 -9.02
CA GLU A 85 14.02 -6.14 -8.01
C GLU A 85 14.32 -5.43 -6.68
N ILE A 86 13.68 -5.89 -5.60
CA ILE A 86 13.99 -5.46 -4.24
C ILE A 86 15.12 -6.37 -3.72
N PRO A 87 16.34 -5.85 -3.54
CA PRO A 87 17.46 -6.67 -3.09
C PRO A 87 17.42 -6.90 -1.57
N PRO A 88 18.01 -8.01 -1.08
CA PRO A 88 18.07 -8.31 0.34
C PRO A 88 19.14 -7.52 1.11
N TYR A 89 19.96 -6.70 0.43
CA TYR A 89 21.17 -6.10 0.99
C TYR A 89 21.03 -4.64 1.41
N PHE A 90 19.95 -3.98 1.00
CA PHE A 90 19.71 -2.55 1.24
C PHE A 90 18.38 -2.32 1.95
N ASP A 91 18.14 -1.07 2.34
CA ASP A 91 16.85 -0.64 2.91
C ASP A 91 15.71 -1.01 1.94
N PRO A 92 14.75 -1.85 2.36
CA PRO A 92 13.67 -2.31 1.49
C PRO A 92 12.54 -1.29 1.33
N MET A 93 12.80 0.01 1.52
CA MET A 93 11.78 1.05 1.36
C MET A 93 11.36 1.20 -0.10
N ILE A 94 10.07 0.98 -0.36
CA ILE A 94 9.44 1.08 -1.68
C ILE A 94 9.02 2.52 -1.98
N ALA A 95 8.33 3.14 -1.03
CA ALA A 95 7.77 4.47 -1.22
C ALA A 95 7.55 5.22 0.10
N LYS A 96 7.44 6.54 -0.01
CA LYS A 96 6.84 7.40 1.01
C LYS A 96 5.51 7.89 0.46
N VAL A 97 4.42 7.55 1.13
CA VAL A 97 3.07 8.03 0.79
C VAL A 97 2.72 9.12 1.79
N ILE A 98 2.47 10.32 1.31
CA ILE A 98 2.24 11.50 2.14
C ILE A 98 0.91 12.11 1.74
N THR A 99 0.02 12.29 2.71
CA THR A 99 -1.27 12.95 2.50
C THR A 99 -1.35 14.23 3.31
N TRP A 100 -2.03 15.21 2.74
CA TRP A 100 -2.35 16.47 3.38
C TRP A 100 -3.85 16.74 3.28
N ALA A 101 -4.44 17.24 4.36
CA ALA A 101 -5.84 17.69 4.40
C ALA A 101 -6.05 18.82 5.43
N ALA A 102 -7.23 19.41 5.43
CA ALA A 102 -7.58 20.47 6.38
C ALA A 102 -7.63 19.98 7.83
N THR A 103 -8.02 18.71 8.04
CA THR A 103 -8.04 18.06 9.36
C THR A 103 -7.18 16.79 9.38
N ARG A 104 -6.76 16.38 10.58
CA ARG A 104 -6.00 15.14 10.77
C ARG A 104 -6.78 13.91 10.33
N ASP A 105 -8.06 13.84 10.66
CA ASP A 105 -8.93 12.71 10.29
C ASP A 105 -9.05 12.56 8.77
N GLN A 106 -9.21 13.68 8.06
CA GLN A 106 -9.22 13.66 6.59
C GLN A 106 -7.88 13.22 6.01
N ALA A 107 -6.76 13.68 6.57
CA ALA A 107 -5.43 13.24 6.13
C ALA A 107 -5.21 11.74 6.38
N SER A 108 -5.68 11.23 7.54
CA SER A 108 -5.62 9.80 7.88
C SER A 108 -6.49 8.95 6.96
N ALA A 109 -7.73 9.37 6.71
CA ALA A 109 -8.63 8.68 5.78
C ALA A 109 -8.07 8.65 4.36
N ALA A 110 -7.54 9.78 3.87
CA ALA A 110 -6.91 9.87 2.56
C ALA A 110 -5.68 8.95 2.45
N LEU A 111 -4.87 8.84 3.51
CA LEU A 111 -3.72 7.94 3.53
C LEU A 111 -4.15 6.47 3.51
N SER A 112 -5.15 6.11 4.30
CA SER A 112 -5.72 4.76 4.30
C SER A 112 -6.23 4.37 2.92
N GLN A 113 -6.92 5.29 2.24
CA GLN A 113 -7.42 5.07 0.88
C GLN A 113 -6.27 4.96 -0.13
N ALA A 114 -5.29 5.86 -0.08
CA ALA A 114 -4.13 5.80 -0.98
C ALA A 114 -3.34 4.49 -0.83
N LEU A 115 -3.20 3.99 0.40
CA LEU A 115 -2.58 2.68 0.66
C LEU A 115 -3.46 1.54 0.13
N ALA A 116 -4.79 1.61 0.27
CA ALA A 116 -5.72 0.61 -0.26
C ALA A 116 -5.66 0.52 -1.79
N ASP A 117 -5.58 1.67 -2.45
CA ASP A 117 -5.56 1.77 -3.92
C ASP A 117 -4.18 1.44 -4.52
N SER A 118 -3.15 1.32 -3.68
CA SER A 118 -1.80 0.96 -4.13
C SER A 118 -1.69 -0.53 -4.42
N VAL A 119 -1.25 -0.88 -5.61
CA VAL A 119 -0.99 -2.25 -6.05
C VAL A 119 0.50 -2.53 -6.03
N LEU A 120 0.91 -3.53 -5.26
CA LEU A 120 2.27 -4.00 -5.17
C LEU A 120 2.25 -5.54 -5.15
N TYR A 121 2.72 -6.17 -6.22
CA TYR A 121 2.78 -7.62 -6.32
C TYR A 121 4.20 -8.11 -6.54
N GLY A 122 4.48 -9.30 -6.01
CA GLY A 122 5.78 -9.98 -6.11
C GLY A 122 6.58 -9.99 -4.81
N VAL A 123 6.25 -9.11 -3.86
CA VAL A 123 6.83 -9.06 -2.52
C VAL A 123 5.74 -8.83 -1.47
N GLU A 124 5.98 -9.25 -0.24
CA GLU A 124 5.18 -8.82 0.91
C GLU A 124 5.51 -7.38 1.27
N SER A 125 4.55 -6.65 1.80
CA SER A 125 4.75 -5.27 2.23
C SER A 125 4.01 -4.96 3.53
N ASN A 126 4.46 -3.93 4.23
CA ASN A 126 3.81 -3.44 5.44
C ASN A 126 2.54 -2.61 5.17
N ARG A 127 2.02 -2.59 3.95
CA ARG A 127 0.88 -1.75 3.50
C ARG A 127 -0.35 -1.89 4.41
N ASP A 128 -0.79 -3.11 4.64
CA ASP A 128 -2.01 -3.36 5.41
C ASP A 128 -1.80 -3.16 6.92
N TYR A 129 -0.59 -3.39 7.41
CA TYR A 129 -0.21 -3.02 8.78
C TYR A 129 -0.25 -1.50 9.00
N LEU A 130 0.24 -0.71 8.04
CA LEU A 130 0.13 0.75 8.07
C LEU A 130 -1.33 1.21 8.15
N ARG A 131 -2.24 0.55 7.43
CA ARG A 131 -3.68 0.83 7.50
C ARG A 131 -4.27 0.49 8.87
N GLN A 132 -3.82 -0.58 9.51
CA GLN A 132 -4.22 -0.91 10.90
C GLN A 132 -3.73 0.14 11.88
N ILE A 133 -2.50 0.66 11.73
CA ILE A 133 -1.97 1.74 12.57
C ILE A 133 -2.86 2.99 12.49
N LEU A 134 -3.36 3.34 11.32
CA LEU A 134 -4.16 4.57 11.12
C LEU A 134 -5.47 4.57 11.93
N VAL A 135 -6.00 3.40 12.28
CA VAL A 135 -7.23 3.25 13.09
C VAL A 135 -6.92 2.85 14.54
N ASP A 136 -5.66 2.58 14.87
CA ASP A 136 -5.24 2.28 16.24
C ASP A 136 -5.41 3.50 17.16
N ALA A 137 -5.95 3.28 18.37
CA ALA A 137 -6.39 4.36 19.23
C ALA A 137 -5.32 5.42 19.55
N PRO A 138 -4.07 5.07 19.90
CA PRO A 138 -3.00 6.05 20.12
C PRO A 138 -2.67 6.90 18.90
N PHE A 139 -2.71 6.31 17.71
CA PHE A 139 -2.43 7.05 16.48
C PHE A 139 -3.64 7.90 16.06
N ALA A 140 -4.84 7.35 16.13
CA ALA A 140 -6.07 8.05 15.78
C ALA A 140 -6.33 9.27 16.66
N SER A 141 -6.07 9.16 17.98
CA SER A 141 -6.21 10.28 18.92
C SER A 141 -5.23 11.45 18.69
N GLY A 142 -4.18 11.22 17.89
CA GLY A 142 -3.14 12.22 17.65
C GLY A 142 -2.07 12.31 18.74
N GLU A 143 -2.03 11.35 19.64
CA GLU A 143 -1.08 11.27 20.77
C GLU A 143 -0.13 10.06 20.66
N PRO A 144 0.45 9.75 19.49
CA PRO A 144 1.37 8.64 19.37
C PRO A 144 2.69 8.93 20.07
N TRP A 145 3.27 7.90 20.67
CA TRP A 145 4.63 7.92 21.22
C TRP A 145 5.46 6.82 20.56
N THR A 146 6.78 6.85 20.75
CA THR A 146 7.73 5.98 20.03
C THR A 146 7.48 4.48 20.18
N ARG A 147 6.79 4.06 21.25
CA ARG A 147 6.50 2.65 21.56
C ARG A 147 5.00 2.32 21.47
N CYS A 148 4.18 3.19 20.89
CA CYS A 148 2.72 3.00 20.87
C CYS A 148 2.29 1.76 20.07
N LEU A 149 3.14 1.24 19.21
CA LEU A 149 2.84 0.08 18.37
C LEU A 149 3.28 -1.26 18.98
N GLU A 150 3.93 -1.28 20.16
CA GLU A 150 4.39 -2.53 20.78
C GLU A 150 3.26 -3.51 21.15
N GLY A 151 2.05 -3.00 21.32
CA GLY A 151 0.86 -3.84 21.57
C GLY A 151 0.01 -4.13 20.36
N LEU A 152 0.34 -3.55 19.19
CA LEU A 152 -0.44 -3.73 17.98
C LEU A 152 -0.05 -5.04 17.29
N VAL A 153 -0.96 -6.01 17.33
CA VAL A 153 -0.78 -7.30 16.63
C VAL A 153 -1.28 -7.15 15.20
N TYR A 154 -0.41 -7.45 14.24
CA TYR A 154 -0.80 -7.47 12.84
C TYR A 154 -1.82 -8.58 12.57
N GLN A 155 -2.95 -8.20 12.00
CA GLN A 155 -3.99 -9.12 11.56
C GLN A 155 -3.98 -9.19 10.04
N ALA A 156 -3.37 -10.24 9.52
CA ALA A 156 -3.35 -10.46 8.08
C ALA A 156 -4.73 -10.92 7.60
N THR A 157 -5.26 -10.25 6.56
CA THR A 157 -6.48 -10.70 5.85
C THR A 157 -6.08 -11.84 4.91
N THR A 158 -5.78 -13.01 5.47
CA THR A 158 -5.30 -14.18 4.76
C THR A 158 -6.07 -15.42 5.16
N PHE A 159 -5.91 -16.48 4.41
CA PHE A 159 -6.28 -17.83 4.84
C PHE A 159 -5.09 -18.79 4.67
N GLU A 160 -5.04 -19.77 5.55
CA GLU A 160 -4.07 -20.85 5.54
C GLU A 160 -4.70 -22.10 4.93
N VAL A 161 -4.01 -22.76 4.02
CA VAL A 161 -4.45 -24.05 3.47
C VAL A 161 -3.92 -25.17 4.35
N LEU A 162 -4.79 -25.71 5.22
CA LEU A 162 -4.43 -26.80 6.16
C LEU A 162 -4.36 -28.15 5.48
N SER A 163 -5.18 -28.35 4.44
CA SER A 163 -5.21 -29.56 3.63
C SER A 163 -5.67 -29.19 2.22
N ALA A 164 -4.93 -29.65 1.22
CA ALA A 164 -5.32 -29.47 -0.17
C ALA A 164 -6.52 -30.35 -0.52
N GLY A 165 -7.43 -29.83 -1.33
CA GLY A 165 -8.45 -30.63 -1.99
C GLY A 165 -7.90 -31.36 -3.20
N THR A 166 -8.79 -31.88 -4.06
CA THR A 166 -8.39 -32.55 -5.29
C THR A 166 -7.73 -31.56 -6.24
N GLN A 167 -8.37 -30.42 -6.45
CA GLN A 167 -7.85 -29.30 -7.24
C GLN A 167 -8.59 -28.03 -6.87
N THR A 168 -7.85 -26.98 -6.59
CA THR A 168 -8.41 -25.66 -6.31
C THR A 168 -7.58 -24.61 -7.04
N THR A 169 -8.25 -23.74 -7.78
CA THR A 169 -7.62 -22.65 -8.52
C THR A 169 -8.24 -21.32 -8.13
N VAL A 170 -7.46 -20.25 -8.22
CA VAL A 170 -7.98 -18.89 -8.12
C VAL A 170 -8.41 -18.48 -9.53
N GLN A 171 -9.66 -18.08 -9.67
CA GLN A 171 -10.23 -17.62 -10.94
C GLN A 171 -10.89 -16.27 -10.74
N ASP A 172 -10.83 -15.42 -11.76
CA ASP A 172 -11.49 -14.14 -11.85
C ASP A 172 -12.22 -13.99 -13.20
N PHE A 173 -13.06 -12.98 -13.32
CA PHE A 173 -13.70 -12.66 -14.60
C PHE A 173 -13.16 -11.30 -15.11
N PRO A 174 -12.81 -11.19 -16.39
CA PRO A 174 -12.99 -12.13 -17.50
C PRO A 174 -11.89 -13.21 -17.64
N GLY A 175 -11.04 -13.39 -16.63
CA GLY A 175 -9.95 -14.35 -16.65
C GLY A 175 -8.75 -13.87 -17.46
N ARG A 176 -7.93 -14.81 -17.90
CA ARG A 176 -6.67 -14.54 -18.58
C ARG A 176 -6.87 -14.32 -20.08
N LEU A 177 -6.82 -13.05 -20.49
CA LEU A 177 -6.99 -12.61 -21.88
C LEU A 177 -5.69 -11.96 -22.39
N GLY A 178 -5.53 -11.94 -23.74
CA GLY A 178 -4.46 -11.16 -24.37
C GLY A 178 -3.09 -11.83 -24.47
N TYR A 179 -2.96 -13.10 -24.08
CA TYR A 179 -1.68 -13.82 -24.06
C TYR A 179 -1.46 -14.78 -25.24
N TRP A 180 -2.28 -14.72 -26.27
CA TRP A 180 -2.14 -15.58 -27.47
C TRP A 180 -0.75 -15.47 -28.12
N ALA A 181 -0.19 -14.26 -28.14
CA ALA A 181 1.11 -14.01 -28.76
C ALA A 181 2.27 -14.79 -28.10
N VAL A 182 2.10 -15.18 -26.83
CA VAL A 182 3.07 -15.99 -26.07
C VAL A 182 2.60 -17.44 -25.88
N GLY A 183 1.59 -17.87 -26.63
CA GLY A 183 1.11 -19.24 -26.64
C GLY A 183 0.19 -19.63 -25.48
N VAL A 184 -0.32 -18.66 -24.72
CA VAL A 184 -1.25 -18.93 -23.61
C VAL A 184 -2.68 -18.61 -24.07
N PRO A 185 -3.58 -19.62 -24.15
CA PRO A 185 -4.96 -19.41 -24.55
C PRO A 185 -5.74 -18.66 -23.47
N PRO A 186 -6.83 -17.97 -23.82
CA PRO A 186 -7.77 -17.43 -22.86
C PRO A 186 -8.25 -18.50 -21.89
N SER A 187 -8.34 -18.15 -20.63
CA SER A 187 -8.87 -19.01 -19.57
C SER A 187 -9.50 -18.17 -18.50
N GLY A 188 -10.31 -18.76 -17.68
CA GLY A 188 -11.05 -18.14 -16.58
C GLY A 188 -11.85 -19.21 -15.85
N PRO A 189 -12.86 -18.82 -15.07
CA PRO A 189 -13.71 -19.77 -14.37
C PRO A 189 -14.45 -20.69 -15.36
N MET A 190 -14.63 -21.94 -14.99
CA MET A 190 -15.36 -22.91 -15.81
C MET A 190 -16.82 -22.46 -16.02
N ASP A 191 -17.45 -21.91 -14.97
CA ASP A 191 -18.77 -21.28 -15.02
C ASP A 191 -18.67 -19.81 -14.61
N ASP A 192 -18.43 -18.95 -15.60
CA ASP A 192 -18.31 -17.51 -15.41
C ASP A 192 -19.59 -16.86 -14.87
N ARG A 193 -20.76 -17.40 -15.21
CA ARG A 193 -22.04 -16.90 -14.72
C ARG A 193 -22.23 -17.21 -13.24
N ALA A 194 -21.87 -18.42 -12.80
CA ALA A 194 -21.96 -18.81 -11.40
C ALA A 194 -21.01 -17.95 -10.56
N LEU A 195 -19.74 -17.71 -11.00
CA LEU A 195 -18.79 -16.85 -10.32
C LEU A 195 -19.34 -15.43 -10.17
N ARG A 196 -19.77 -14.82 -11.27
CA ARG A 196 -20.29 -13.44 -11.29
C ARG A 196 -21.54 -13.29 -10.46
N LEU A 197 -22.46 -14.24 -10.54
CA LEU A 197 -23.69 -14.24 -9.72
C LEU A 197 -23.34 -14.39 -8.24
N GLY A 198 -22.42 -15.29 -7.88
CA GLY A 198 -21.93 -15.46 -6.51
C GLY A 198 -21.34 -14.16 -5.95
N ASN A 199 -20.49 -13.50 -6.72
CA ASN A 199 -19.90 -12.22 -6.34
C ASN A 199 -20.98 -11.15 -6.11
N ARG A 200 -21.97 -11.03 -6.99
CA ARG A 200 -23.06 -10.06 -6.83
C ARG A 200 -23.92 -10.35 -5.59
N LEU A 201 -24.20 -11.61 -5.29
CA LEU A 201 -24.97 -12.00 -4.09
C LEU A 201 -24.24 -11.65 -2.79
N LEU A 202 -22.89 -11.66 -2.82
CA LEU A 202 -22.05 -11.29 -1.70
C LEU A 202 -21.72 -9.78 -1.64
N GLY A 203 -22.17 -9.00 -2.64
CA GLY A 203 -21.88 -7.57 -2.73
C GLY A 203 -20.47 -7.25 -3.25
N ASN A 204 -19.78 -8.22 -3.82
CA ASN A 204 -18.48 -8.03 -4.46
C ASN A 204 -18.64 -7.47 -5.88
N GLU A 205 -17.54 -6.94 -6.43
CA GLU A 205 -17.44 -6.68 -7.87
C GLU A 205 -17.63 -7.97 -8.66
N GLU A 206 -18.33 -7.92 -9.79
CA GLU A 206 -18.66 -9.12 -10.60
C GLU A 206 -17.42 -9.93 -11.00
N GLY A 207 -16.31 -9.25 -11.26
CA GLY A 207 -15.04 -9.84 -11.66
C GLY A 207 -14.13 -10.25 -10.51
N ALA A 208 -14.51 -10.07 -9.26
CA ALA A 208 -13.68 -10.38 -8.12
C ALA A 208 -13.21 -11.84 -8.12
N ALA A 209 -11.96 -12.05 -7.72
CA ALA A 209 -11.36 -13.38 -7.66
C ALA A 209 -12.09 -14.29 -6.66
N GLY A 210 -12.22 -15.56 -7.03
CA GLY A 210 -12.83 -16.61 -6.21
C GLY A 210 -12.04 -17.91 -6.31
N LEU A 211 -12.38 -18.85 -5.45
CA LEU A 211 -11.83 -20.20 -5.49
C LEU A 211 -12.75 -21.11 -6.31
N GLU A 212 -12.21 -21.67 -7.39
CA GLU A 212 -12.86 -22.73 -8.16
C GLU A 212 -12.35 -24.08 -7.67
N ILE A 213 -13.29 -24.94 -7.23
CA ILE A 213 -12.99 -26.19 -6.56
C ILE A 213 -13.50 -27.35 -7.42
N THR A 214 -12.63 -28.33 -7.69
CA THR A 214 -12.97 -29.55 -8.40
C THR A 214 -13.06 -30.71 -7.42
N MET A 215 -14.21 -31.38 -7.37
CA MET A 215 -14.56 -32.55 -6.55
C MET A 215 -14.52 -32.28 -5.04
N SER A 216 -13.33 -32.28 -4.41
CA SER A 216 -13.17 -32.02 -2.99
C SER A 216 -12.40 -30.72 -2.75
N GLY A 217 -12.93 -29.87 -1.88
CA GLY A 217 -12.31 -28.59 -1.54
C GLY A 217 -11.16 -28.71 -0.53
N PRO A 218 -10.37 -27.67 -0.40
CA PRO A 218 -9.35 -27.54 0.63
C PRO A 218 -9.98 -27.30 2.01
N LEU A 219 -9.27 -27.65 3.07
CA LEU A 219 -9.56 -27.20 4.42
C LEU A 219 -8.82 -25.88 4.65
N LEU A 220 -9.58 -24.81 4.86
CA LEU A 220 -9.04 -23.46 5.03
C LEU A 220 -9.25 -22.97 6.46
N ARG A 221 -8.24 -22.26 6.99
CA ARG A 221 -8.35 -21.46 8.20
C ARG A 221 -8.26 -19.99 7.84
N PHE A 222 -9.27 -19.21 8.11
CA PHE A 222 -9.26 -17.76 7.92
C PHE A 222 -8.61 -17.07 9.12
N ASN A 223 -7.73 -16.11 8.85
CA ASN A 223 -6.99 -15.32 9.85
C ASN A 223 -7.54 -13.88 9.89
N THR A 224 -8.87 -13.76 10.08
CA THR A 224 -9.58 -12.47 10.14
C THR A 224 -10.34 -12.33 11.44
#